data_3781df00e053c55c35b2d05eee66c0bc
#
_entry.id   3781df00e053c55c35b2d05eee66c0bc
#
_cell.length_a   1.000
_cell.length_b   1.000
_cell.length_c   1.000
_cell.angle_alpha   90.00
_cell.angle_beta   90.00
_cell.angle_gamma   90.00
#
_symmetry.space_group_name_H-M   'P 1'
#
loop_
_entity.id
_entity.type
_entity.pdbx_description
1 polymer ?
#
loop_
_entity_poly.entity_id
_entity_poly.type
_entity_poly.pdbx_seq_one_letter_code
_entity_poly.pdbx_strand_id
1 'polypeptide(L)'
;MSQGSIPIDPRLLGAVKRALGRMPAVPYDLTQVKVLDNFYSPVDPYWDNVPEGFVLTPGEFSAIGRMEKLRQLSVVLSSRNQTLDMGDFSWLPRCKNLQHLDLALTNFSDCAQLLQLPALKTVRLPGREQLVHLEALDALPQSVKVRIDLTPYPSAPETFKTPPPPKPKPEPSEKAKAIVAEVKRRTEIPCWKLTLQPEGPCGLLDSKVGGLPYWDPALPYPTDSQGNKMTLLAQLNFAQLGTEDPLPRAGMLQFFIGQDDGFGIDFDQPDRQKNFRVVYHPEPDSALTLEQIQALELPTHVEADLCTPVIREAAFIAEKTVGYMGPGDCRFEALFREAVRAVTGEDIGDKNEYQYFDKADRDYFYDQLSTAGHRLLGYPFFTQYDPREPEGPYDTLLFQLDSDMAEDRKDLVLWGDCGVGNFFINREDLLRRDFSRILYNWDCS
;
A
#
# COMPACT_ATOMS: atom_id res chain seq x y z
N MET A 1 -17.90 34.57 -31.67
CA MET A 1 -18.07 33.11 -31.64
C MET A 1 -17.60 32.68 -30.28
N SER A 2 -18.50 32.26 -29.38
CA SER A 2 -18.15 31.74 -28.09
C SER A 2 -17.33 30.45 -28.33
N GLN A 3 -16.02 30.48 -28.04
CA GLN A 3 -15.22 29.27 -28.01
C GLN A 3 -15.81 28.40 -26.89
N GLY A 4 -16.38 27.26 -27.26
CA GLY A 4 -16.89 26.30 -26.30
C GLY A 4 -15.81 25.92 -25.25
N SER A 5 -16.20 25.73 -24.03
CA SER A 5 -15.28 25.30 -22.95
C SER A 5 -14.65 23.95 -23.29
N ILE A 6 -13.38 23.78 -22.93
CA ILE A 6 -12.62 22.53 -23.13
C ILE A 6 -12.87 21.64 -21.92
N PRO A 7 -13.42 20.44 -22.11
CA PRO A 7 -13.47 19.45 -21.05
C PRO A 7 -12.06 18.95 -20.77
N ILE A 8 -11.69 18.82 -19.49
CA ILE A 8 -10.35 18.41 -19.04
C ILE A 8 -10.42 17.65 -17.72
N ASP A 9 -9.69 16.53 -17.62
CA ASP A 9 -9.57 15.80 -16.37
C ASP A 9 -8.82 16.64 -15.32
N PRO A 10 -9.25 16.65 -14.06
CA PRO A 10 -8.58 17.39 -12.98
C PRO A 10 -7.08 17.09 -12.86
N ARG A 11 -6.67 15.83 -13.01
CA ARG A 11 -5.25 15.43 -12.97
C ARG A 11 -4.45 15.98 -14.13
N LEU A 12 -5.06 16.03 -15.33
CA LEU A 12 -4.45 16.63 -16.50
C LEU A 12 -4.30 18.15 -16.31
N LEU A 13 -5.30 18.83 -15.77
CA LEU A 13 -5.21 20.26 -15.48
C LEU A 13 -4.11 20.56 -14.46
N GLY A 14 -3.97 19.70 -13.42
CA GLY A 14 -2.87 19.78 -12.46
C GLY A 14 -1.50 19.59 -13.09
N ALA A 15 -1.34 18.62 -14.00
CA ALA A 15 -0.10 18.39 -14.74
C ALA A 15 0.21 19.61 -15.65
N VAL A 16 -0.79 20.20 -16.30
CA VAL A 16 -0.64 21.42 -17.11
C VAL A 16 -0.21 22.62 -16.25
N LYS A 17 -0.81 22.81 -15.07
CA LYS A 17 -0.40 23.85 -14.10
C LYS A 17 1.08 23.73 -13.76
N ARG A 18 1.55 22.53 -13.44
CA ARG A 18 2.97 22.27 -13.13
C ARG A 18 3.86 22.56 -14.33
N ALA A 19 3.48 22.07 -15.52
CA ALA A 19 4.25 22.24 -16.74
C ALA A 19 4.42 23.71 -17.18
N LEU A 20 3.42 24.55 -16.90
CA LEU A 20 3.42 25.98 -17.20
C LEU A 20 3.96 26.86 -16.06
N GLY A 21 4.11 26.32 -14.85
CA GLY A 21 4.43 27.08 -13.64
C GLY A 21 3.30 28.01 -13.17
N ARG A 22 2.10 27.94 -13.79
CA ARG A 22 0.91 28.70 -13.45
C ARG A 22 -0.33 28.00 -13.99
N MET A 23 -1.51 28.38 -13.48
CA MET A 23 -2.77 27.93 -14.11
C MET A 23 -2.87 28.41 -15.55
N PRO A 24 -3.35 27.60 -16.49
CA PRO A 24 -3.65 28.04 -17.86
C PRO A 24 -4.78 29.08 -17.79
N ALA A 25 -4.54 30.27 -18.32
CA ALA A 25 -5.54 31.35 -18.28
C ALA A 25 -6.56 31.22 -19.41
N VAL A 26 -6.16 30.60 -20.51
CA VAL A 26 -6.99 30.40 -21.71
C VAL A 26 -6.62 29.08 -22.40
N PRO A 27 -7.52 28.49 -23.20
CA PRO A 27 -7.25 27.25 -23.94
C PRO A 27 -5.98 27.25 -24.80
N TYR A 28 -5.57 28.41 -25.30
CA TYR A 28 -4.35 28.59 -26.08
C TYR A 28 -3.08 28.21 -25.28
N ASP A 29 -3.09 28.36 -23.98
CA ASP A 29 -1.95 28.02 -23.13
C ASP A 29 -1.56 26.53 -23.24
N LEU A 30 -2.49 25.64 -23.57
CA LEU A 30 -2.21 24.23 -23.81
C LEU A 30 -1.16 24.03 -24.92
N THR A 31 -1.16 24.88 -25.95
CA THR A 31 -0.19 24.79 -27.05
C THR A 31 1.25 25.06 -26.63
N GLN A 32 1.47 25.65 -25.45
CA GLN A 32 2.78 25.98 -24.90
C GLN A 32 3.39 24.82 -24.09
N VAL A 33 2.60 23.81 -23.73
CA VAL A 33 3.05 22.67 -22.95
C VAL A 33 4.04 21.83 -23.76
N LYS A 34 5.23 21.59 -23.18
CA LYS A 34 6.30 20.79 -23.81
C LYS A 34 6.52 19.45 -23.13
N VAL A 35 6.27 19.39 -21.85
CA VAL A 35 6.46 18.21 -21.00
C VAL A 35 5.23 18.08 -20.11
N LEU A 36 4.65 16.90 -20.10
CA LEU A 36 3.64 16.49 -19.14
C LEU A 36 4.17 15.29 -18.38
N ASP A 37 4.29 15.43 -17.09
CA ASP A 37 4.65 14.36 -16.17
C ASP A 37 3.82 14.45 -14.90
N ASN A 38 3.91 13.38 -14.08
CA ASN A 38 3.34 13.35 -12.73
C ASN A 38 1.82 13.66 -12.68
N PHE A 39 1.03 12.68 -13.05
CA PHE A 39 -0.43 12.72 -12.90
C PHE A 39 -0.85 12.30 -11.49
N TYR A 40 -0.27 12.93 -10.45
CA TYR A 40 -0.61 12.64 -9.07
C TYR A 40 -2.08 12.98 -8.75
N SER A 41 -2.55 12.42 -7.64
CA SER A 41 -3.92 12.49 -7.14
C SER A 41 -4.65 13.83 -7.42
N PRO A 42 -5.96 13.78 -7.67
CA PRO A 42 -6.75 14.93 -8.09
C PRO A 42 -7.04 15.95 -7.00
N VAL A 43 -6.70 15.68 -5.76
CA VAL A 43 -7.15 16.49 -4.64
C VAL A 43 -6.13 17.56 -4.28
N ASP A 44 -6.10 18.61 -5.09
CA ASP A 44 -5.77 19.94 -4.59
C ASP A 44 -7.12 20.55 -4.13
N PRO A 45 -7.36 20.79 -2.83
CA PRO A 45 -8.61 21.33 -2.32
C PRO A 45 -8.94 22.74 -2.82
N TYR A 46 -8.10 23.34 -3.66
CA TYR A 46 -8.25 24.71 -4.19
C TYR A 46 -8.85 24.78 -5.61
N TRP A 47 -9.59 23.77 -6.05
CA TRP A 47 -10.27 23.79 -7.37
C TRP A 47 -11.47 24.72 -7.47
N ASP A 48 -11.70 25.63 -6.53
CA ASP A 48 -12.79 26.61 -6.59
C ASP A 48 -12.67 27.61 -7.76
N ASN A 49 -11.52 27.65 -8.47
CA ASN A 49 -11.28 28.55 -9.59
C ASN A 49 -10.82 27.79 -10.84
N VAL A 50 -11.74 27.07 -11.49
CA VAL A 50 -11.47 26.53 -12.83
C VAL A 50 -11.29 27.72 -13.80
N PRO A 51 -10.17 27.76 -14.57
CA PRO A 51 -9.93 28.87 -15.49
C PRO A 51 -11.04 29.02 -16.54
N GLU A 52 -11.31 30.24 -16.97
CA GLU A 52 -12.28 30.49 -18.01
C GLU A 52 -11.92 29.70 -19.29
N GLY A 53 -12.90 29.07 -19.88
CA GLY A 53 -12.71 28.23 -21.08
C GLY A 53 -12.38 26.78 -20.80
N PHE A 54 -12.36 26.33 -19.52
CA PHE A 54 -12.24 24.92 -19.17
C PHE A 54 -13.46 24.44 -18.35
N VAL A 55 -13.77 23.14 -18.48
CA VAL A 55 -14.77 22.44 -17.66
C VAL A 55 -14.15 21.15 -17.13
N LEU A 56 -14.11 21.00 -15.81
CA LEU A 56 -13.61 19.76 -15.20
C LEU A 56 -14.52 18.59 -15.56
N THR A 57 -13.95 17.60 -16.20
CA THR A 57 -14.64 16.40 -16.68
C THR A 57 -13.76 15.19 -16.35
N PRO A 58 -14.04 14.46 -15.28
CA PRO A 58 -13.27 13.27 -14.93
C PRO A 58 -13.18 12.27 -16.09
N GLY A 59 -11.98 11.73 -16.34
CA GLY A 59 -11.72 10.81 -17.44
C GLY A 59 -11.47 11.47 -18.81
N GLU A 60 -11.52 12.81 -18.93
CA GLU A 60 -11.39 13.49 -20.20
C GLU A 60 -9.96 14.00 -20.47
N PHE A 61 -9.22 13.28 -21.29
CA PHE A 61 -7.83 13.55 -21.63
C PHE A 61 -7.62 14.09 -23.05
N SER A 62 -8.67 14.26 -23.86
CA SER A 62 -8.56 14.69 -25.26
C SER A 62 -7.90 16.05 -25.45
N ALA A 63 -7.87 16.88 -24.39
CA ALA A 63 -7.17 18.16 -24.36
C ALA A 63 -5.66 18.03 -24.63
N ILE A 64 -5.04 16.86 -24.38
CA ILE A 64 -3.63 16.57 -24.72
C ILE A 64 -3.40 16.74 -26.23
N GLY A 65 -4.37 16.34 -27.06
CA GLY A 65 -4.29 16.49 -28.51
C GLY A 65 -4.20 17.95 -29.02
N ARG A 66 -4.38 18.95 -28.13
CA ARG A 66 -4.18 20.38 -28.42
C ARG A 66 -2.77 20.87 -28.07
N MET A 67 -1.93 20.03 -27.51
CA MET A 67 -0.58 20.40 -27.02
C MET A 67 0.43 20.24 -28.17
N GLU A 68 0.38 21.12 -29.14
CA GLU A 68 1.20 21.04 -30.38
C GLU A 68 2.71 20.98 -30.09
N LYS A 69 3.20 21.58 -29.01
CA LYS A 69 4.63 21.58 -28.60
C LYS A 69 5.02 20.42 -27.69
N LEU A 70 4.10 19.50 -27.40
CA LEU A 70 4.35 18.40 -26.47
C LEU A 70 5.43 17.46 -27.04
N ARG A 71 6.52 17.28 -26.28
CA ARG A 71 7.65 16.41 -26.63
C ARG A 71 7.78 15.21 -25.70
N GLN A 72 7.28 15.35 -24.48
CA GLN A 72 7.32 14.29 -23.47
C GLN A 72 5.99 14.19 -22.76
N LEU A 73 5.49 12.96 -22.67
CA LEU A 73 4.33 12.58 -21.86
C LEU A 73 4.73 11.36 -21.02
N SER A 74 4.71 11.51 -19.71
CA SER A 74 4.99 10.43 -18.76
C SER A 74 3.87 10.34 -17.73
N VAL A 75 3.15 9.23 -17.72
CA VAL A 75 2.13 8.97 -16.70
C VAL A 75 2.78 8.32 -15.49
N VAL A 76 3.11 9.15 -14.51
CA VAL A 76 3.63 8.71 -13.21
C VAL A 76 2.52 8.92 -12.19
N LEU A 77 2.16 7.87 -11.46
CA LEU A 77 1.12 7.88 -10.43
C LEU A 77 1.79 7.72 -9.06
N SER A 78 1.09 8.14 -8.00
CA SER A 78 1.58 8.02 -6.63
C SER A 78 1.76 6.57 -6.16
N SER A 79 1.10 5.62 -6.82
CA SER A 79 1.27 4.18 -6.58
C SER A 79 1.47 3.44 -7.90
N ARG A 80 2.42 2.49 -7.93
CA ARG A 80 2.67 1.62 -9.09
C ARG A 80 1.53 0.63 -9.38
N ASN A 81 0.63 0.46 -8.43
CA ASN A 81 -0.51 -0.44 -8.54
C ASN A 81 -1.76 0.26 -9.10
N GLN A 82 -1.67 1.55 -9.42
CA GLN A 82 -2.76 2.30 -10.02
C GLN A 82 -2.61 2.33 -11.54
N THR A 83 -3.75 2.25 -12.24
CA THR A 83 -3.82 2.46 -13.69
C THR A 83 -4.70 3.66 -13.96
N LEU A 84 -4.22 4.60 -14.77
CA LEU A 84 -4.98 5.76 -15.20
C LEU A 84 -5.75 5.42 -16.48
N ASP A 85 -7.08 5.46 -16.40
CA ASP A 85 -7.92 5.42 -17.61
C ASP A 85 -7.88 6.79 -18.32
N MET A 86 -7.30 6.81 -19.52
CA MET A 86 -7.16 8.00 -20.36
C MET A 86 -8.08 7.97 -21.58
N GLY A 87 -9.11 7.14 -21.56
CA GLY A 87 -10.08 6.96 -22.65
C GLY A 87 -9.52 6.14 -23.81
N ASP A 88 -9.93 6.47 -25.03
CA ASP A 88 -9.62 5.72 -26.26
C ASP A 88 -8.31 6.12 -26.96
N PHE A 89 -7.58 7.07 -26.39
CA PHE A 89 -6.35 7.63 -26.95
C PHE A 89 -6.51 8.25 -28.37
N SER A 90 -7.72 8.54 -28.84
CA SER A 90 -7.98 9.18 -30.13
C SER A 90 -7.30 10.54 -30.30
N TRP A 91 -6.83 11.14 -29.21
CA TRP A 91 -6.05 12.36 -29.17
C TRP A 91 -4.56 12.14 -29.51
N LEU A 92 -4.01 10.93 -29.27
CA LEU A 92 -2.59 10.63 -29.41
C LEU A 92 -2.01 10.91 -30.80
N PRO A 93 -2.68 10.55 -31.87
CA PRO A 93 -2.19 10.86 -33.25
C PRO A 93 -2.02 12.35 -33.56
N ARG A 94 -2.58 13.24 -32.75
CA ARG A 94 -2.43 14.71 -32.93
C ARG A 94 -1.11 15.22 -32.35
N CYS A 95 -0.45 14.47 -31.48
CA CYS A 95 0.79 14.85 -30.79
C CYS A 95 2.03 14.63 -31.68
N LYS A 96 2.12 15.30 -32.81
CA LYS A 96 3.13 15.05 -33.85
C LYS A 96 4.58 15.30 -33.43
N ASN A 97 4.80 16.10 -32.37
CA ASN A 97 6.13 16.45 -31.86
C ASN A 97 6.56 15.56 -30.67
N LEU A 98 5.74 14.55 -30.28
CA LEU A 98 5.99 13.70 -29.16
C LEU A 98 7.19 12.79 -29.42
N GLN A 99 8.21 12.88 -28.53
CA GLN A 99 9.47 12.14 -28.63
C GLN A 99 9.57 11.04 -27.57
N HIS A 100 9.06 11.32 -26.39
CA HIS A 100 9.13 10.42 -25.24
C HIS A 100 7.73 10.18 -24.69
N LEU A 101 7.31 8.93 -24.66
CA LEU A 101 5.97 8.52 -24.28
C LEU A 101 6.05 7.40 -23.24
N ASP A 102 5.52 7.62 -22.04
CA ASP A 102 5.38 6.60 -21.01
C ASP A 102 3.89 6.42 -20.66
N LEU A 103 3.34 5.29 -21.05
CA LEU A 103 1.96 4.87 -20.84
C LEU A 103 1.86 3.59 -20.00
N ALA A 104 2.93 3.17 -19.32
CA ALA A 104 2.96 1.90 -18.62
C ALA A 104 1.87 1.76 -17.53
N LEU A 105 1.46 2.90 -16.94
CA LEU A 105 0.42 2.94 -15.91
C LEU A 105 -0.92 3.48 -16.46
N THR A 106 -1.29 3.10 -17.69
CA THR A 106 -2.55 3.53 -18.31
C THR A 106 -3.32 2.36 -18.91
N ASN A 107 -4.55 2.64 -19.33
CA ASN A 107 -5.39 1.71 -20.11
C ASN A 107 -5.03 1.65 -21.60
N PHE A 108 -3.85 2.15 -22.03
CA PHE A 108 -3.43 2.08 -23.42
C PHE A 108 -3.34 0.63 -23.92
N SER A 109 -3.88 0.37 -25.11
CA SER A 109 -3.91 -0.99 -25.68
C SER A 109 -3.52 -1.08 -27.14
N ASP A 110 -3.86 -0.11 -27.97
CA ASP A 110 -3.70 -0.21 -29.44
C ASP A 110 -2.36 0.32 -29.95
N CYS A 111 -1.40 -0.60 -30.15
CA CYS A 111 -0.07 -0.26 -30.62
C CYS A 111 -0.05 0.37 -32.04
N ALA A 112 -1.09 0.17 -32.89
CA ALA A 112 -1.15 0.77 -34.20
C ALA A 112 -1.19 2.31 -34.18
N GLN A 113 -1.66 2.90 -33.09
CA GLN A 113 -1.68 4.36 -32.90
C GLN A 113 -0.27 4.96 -32.83
N LEU A 114 0.74 4.20 -32.39
CA LEU A 114 2.11 4.67 -32.30
C LEU A 114 2.75 4.97 -33.67
N LEU A 115 2.30 4.29 -34.70
CA LEU A 115 2.78 4.54 -36.10
C LEU A 115 2.45 5.95 -36.58
N GLN A 116 1.53 6.64 -35.92
CA GLN A 116 1.12 8.00 -36.28
C GLN A 116 1.97 9.08 -35.60
N LEU A 117 3.00 8.70 -34.84
CA LEU A 117 3.89 9.59 -34.06
C LEU A 117 5.27 9.71 -34.75
N PRO A 118 5.45 10.62 -35.72
CA PRO A 118 6.67 10.65 -36.53
C PRO A 118 7.94 11.06 -35.80
N ALA A 119 7.80 11.72 -34.63
CA ALA A 119 8.93 12.20 -33.84
C ALA A 119 9.31 11.24 -32.69
N LEU A 120 8.63 10.09 -32.54
CA LEU A 120 8.80 9.17 -31.43
C LEU A 120 10.23 8.62 -31.36
N LYS A 121 10.82 8.63 -30.17
CA LYS A 121 12.16 8.10 -29.86
C LYS A 121 12.12 7.00 -28.80
N THR A 122 11.28 7.16 -27.81
CA THR A 122 11.12 6.17 -26.75
C THR A 122 9.65 6.02 -26.41
N VAL A 123 9.23 4.78 -26.20
CA VAL A 123 7.89 4.48 -25.67
C VAL A 123 7.97 3.40 -24.61
N ARG A 124 7.22 3.59 -23.54
CA ARG A 124 6.99 2.60 -22.48
C ARG A 124 5.50 2.31 -22.41
N LEU A 125 5.15 1.03 -22.47
CA LEU A 125 3.80 0.54 -22.63
C LEU A 125 3.37 -0.30 -21.43
N PRO A 126 2.05 -0.46 -21.20
CA PRO A 126 1.50 -1.41 -20.23
C PRO A 126 1.93 -2.85 -20.50
N GLY A 127 1.56 -3.76 -19.58
CA GLY A 127 1.80 -5.19 -19.75
C GLY A 127 1.29 -5.74 -21.07
N ARG A 128 2.01 -6.74 -21.60
CA ARG A 128 1.77 -7.30 -22.94
C ARG A 128 0.36 -7.86 -23.11
N GLU A 129 -0.23 -8.38 -22.08
CA GLU A 129 -1.57 -8.97 -22.06
C GLU A 129 -2.68 -7.93 -22.35
N GLN A 130 -2.39 -6.66 -22.12
CA GLN A 130 -3.30 -5.54 -22.39
C GLN A 130 -3.21 -5.03 -23.83
N LEU A 131 -2.10 -5.32 -24.54
CA LEU A 131 -1.78 -4.72 -25.83
C LEU A 131 -2.36 -5.53 -26.99
N VAL A 132 -2.89 -4.80 -27.97
CA VAL A 132 -3.32 -5.33 -29.29
C VAL A 132 -2.50 -4.71 -30.41
N HIS A 133 -2.52 -5.33 -31.59
CA HIS A 133 -1.75 -4.90 -32.76
C HIS A 133 -0.24 -4.79 -32.47
N LEU A 134 0.30 -5.77 -31.76
CA LEU A 134 1.72 -5.80 -31.39
C LEU A 134 2.66 -5.77 -32.61
N GLU A 135 2.23 -6.26 -33.76
CA GLU A 135 2.95 -6.19 -35.05
C GLU A 135 3.28 -4.76 -35.48
N ALA A 136 2.52 -3.77 -35.00
CA ALA A 136 2.82 -2.37 -35.25
C ALA A 136 4.13 -1.91 -34.58
N LEU A 137 4.57 -2.57 -33.55
CA LEU A 137 5.83 -2.25 -32.87
C LEU A 137 7.04 -2.60 -33.75
N ASP A 138 6.92 -3.64 -34.58
CA ASP A 138 7.95 -4.04 -35.55
C ASP A 138 8.04 -3.09 -36.72
N ALA A 139 6.95 -2.37 -36.99
CA ALA A 139 6.88 -1.35 -38.07
C ALA A 139 7.42 0.03 -37.61
N LEU A 140 7.72 0.22 -36.33
CA LEU A 140 8.34 1.44 -35.85
C LEU A 140 9.79 1.57 -36.35
N PRO A 141 10.31 2.79 -36.59
CA PRO A 141 11.71 2.98 -36.92
C PRO A 141 12.65 2.30 -35.91
N GLN A 142 13.72 1.66 -36.36
CA GLN A 142 14.69 0.96 -35.48
C GLN A 142 15.33 1.86 -34.42
N SER A 143 15.31 3.18 -34.62
CA SER A 143 15.78 4.15 -33.62
C SER A 143 14.86 4.33 -32.45
N VAL A 144 13.60 3.85 -32.52
CA VAL A 144 12.62 3.95 -31.42
C VAL A 144 12.87 2.86 -30.42
N LYS A 145 13.13 3.27 -29.16
CA LYS A 145 13.30 2.32 -28.05
C LYS A 145 11.93 2.01 -27.43
N VAL A 146 11.52 0.75 -27.51
CA VAL A 146 10.26 0.28 -26.93
C VAL A 146 10.52 -0.53 -25.67
N ARG A 147 9.72 -0.30 -24.64
CA ARG A 147 9.65 -1.11 -23.40
C ARG A 147 8.20 -1.48 -23.15
N ILE A 148 7.97 -2.72 -22.77
CA ILE A 148 6.66 -3.19 -22.31
C ILE A 148 6.80 -3.56 -20.85
N ASP A 149 5.97 -2.97 -20.01
CA ASP A 149 5.92 -3.12 -18.56
C ASP A 149 7.29 -2.87 -17.90
N LEU A 150 8.21 -3.09 -17.68
CA LEU A 150 9.60 -2.83 -17.29
C LEU A 150 10.58 -3.65 -18.14
N THR A 151 10.07 -4.48 -19.06
CA THR A 151 10.89 -5.36 -19.89
C THR A 151 11.31 -4.64 -21.17
N PRO A 152 12.58 -4.62 -21.55
CA PRO A 152 13.00 -4.07 -22.84
C PRO A 152 12.35 -4.84 -24.01
N TYR A 153 11.69 -4.13 -24.91
CA TYR A 153 11.25 -4.71 -26.17
C TYR A 153 12.44 -4.76 -27.15
N PRO A 154 12.73 -5.89 -27.77
CA PRO A 154 13.84 -5.96 -28.72
C PRO A 154 13.54 -5.09 -29.96
N SER A 155 14.41 -4.14 -30.25
CA SER A 155 14.35 -3.24 -31.40
C SER A 155 15.04 -3.84 -32.64
N ALA A 156 14.75 -5.09 -33.01
CA ALA A 156 15.26 -5.72 -34.21
C ALA A 156 14.24 -6.71 -34.76
N PRO A 157 14.15 -6.93 -36.08
CA PRO A 157 13.16 -7.80 -36.67
C PRO A 157 13.51 -9.27 -36.45
N GLU A 158 13.31 -9.76 -35.24
CA GLU A 158 13.13 -11.18 -35.08
C GLU A 158 11.64 -11.45 -35.01
N THR A 159 11.18 -12.30 -35.92
CA THR A 159 9.82 -12.81 -35.99
C THR A 159 9.28 -13.04 -34.60
N PHE A 160 8.11 -12.44 -34.31
CA PHE A 160 7.38 -12.63 -33.04
C PHE A 160 7.24 -14.12 -32.72
N LYS A 161 8.22 -14.68 -32.04
CA LYS A 161 8.04 -15.96 -31.39
C LYS A 161 7.30 -15.66 -30.10
N THR A 162 6.10 -16.21 -29.97
CA THR A 162 5.42 -16.30 -28.67
C THR A 162 6.49 -16.56 -27.62
N PRO A 163 6.66 -15.72 -26.57
CA PRO A 163 7.64 -16.01 -25.55
C PRO A 163 7.41 -17.46 -25.11
N PRO A 164 8.48 -18.24 -24.95
CA PRO A 164 8.30 -19.58 -24.43
C PRO A 164 7.53 -19.45 -23.12
N PRO A 165 6.63 -20.40 -22.81
CA PRO A 165 5.93 -20.39 -21.54
C PRO A 165 6.96 -20.10 -20.44
N PRO A 166 6.63 -19.28 -19.42
CA PRO A 166 7.58 -18.95 -18.37
C PRO A 166 8.24 -20.25 -17.94
N LYS A 167 9.57 -20.28 -17.97
CA LYS A 167 10.30 -21.49 -17.54
C LYS A 167 9.72 -21.86 -16.18
N PRO A 168 9.36 -23.11 -15.95
CA PRO A 168 8.87 -23.52 -14.63
C PRO A 168 9.87 -23.00 -13.62
N LYS A 169 9.35 -22.35 -12.56
CA LYS A 169 10.23 -21.90 -11.46
C LYS A 169 11.04 -23.12 -11.04
N PRO A 170 12.37 -23.01 -10.92
CA PRO A 170 13.17 -24.13 -10.50
C PRO A 170 12.63 -24.62 -9.14
N GLU A 171 12.47 -25.94 -9.03
CA GLU A 171 12.01 -26.57 -7.80
C GLU A 171 13.00 -26.30 -6.67
N PRO A 172 12.52 -25.96 -5.46
CA PRO A 172 13.39 -25.78 -4.31
C PRO A 172 14.07 -27.09 -3.94
N SER A 173 15.29 -27.01 -3.45
CA SER A 173 16.03 -28.19 -3.03
C SER A 173 15.38 -28.89 -1.83
N GLU A 174 15.56 -30.20 -1.71
CA GLU A 174 15.11 -30.97 -0.53
C GLU A 174 15.76 -30.43 0.75
N LYS A 175 16.95 -29.87 0.67
CA LYS A 175 17.65 -29.20 1.75
C LYS A 175 16.87 -27.97 2.21
N ALA A 176 16.45 -27.10 1.30
CA ALA A 176 15.66 -25.91 1.64
C ALA A 176 14.31 -26.28 2.26
N LYS A 177 13.62 -27.26 1.68
CA LYS A 177 12.36 -27.80 2.23
C LYS A 177 12.53 -28.32 3.66
N ALA A 178 13.60 -29.05 3.92
CA ALA A 178 13.89 -29.60 5.26
C ALA A 178 14.23 -28.50 6.27
N ILE A 179 14.99 -27.47 5.88
CA ILE A 179 15.31 -26.32 6.75
C ILE A 179 14.04 -25.54 7.07
N VAL A 180 13.19 -25.23 6.07
CA VAL A 180 11.90 -24.56 6.29
C VAL A 180 11.01 -25.38 7.24
N ALA A 181 10.94 -26.70 7.05
CA ALA A 181 10.17 -27.57 7.94
C ALA A 181 10.69 -27.52 9.39
N GLU A 182 12.00 -27.46 9.58
CA GLU A 182 12.63 -27.38 10.91
C GLU A 182 12.37 -26.00 11.56
N VAL A 183 12.44 -24.89 10.79
CA VAL A 183 12.05 -23.56 11.27
C VAL A 183 10.59 -23.58 11.71
N LYS A 184 9.68 -24.07 10.87
CA LYS A 184 8.24 -24.18 11.20
C LYS A 184 8.01 -25.00 12.46
N ARG A 185 8.62 -26.15 12.57
CA ARG A 185 8.51 -27.04 13.74
C ARG A 185 8.93 -26.37 15.06
N ARG A 186 9.97 -25.53 15.01
CA ARG A 186 10.50 -24.83 16.19
C ARG A 186 9.69 -23.61 16.60
N THR A 187 8.98 -23.03 15.67
CA THR A 187 8.38 -21.69 15.84
C THR A 187 6.86 -21.66 15.69
N GLU A 188 6.23 -22.81 15.53
CA GLU A 188 4.78 -22.90 15.41
C GLU A 188 4.07 -22.34 16.64
N ILE A 189 3.28 -21.28 16.45
CA ILE A 189 2.45 -20.68 17.50
C ILE A 189 1.06 -20.33 16.96
N PRO A 190 0.01 -20.37 17.80
CA PRO A 190 -1.31 -19.90 17.41
C PRO A 190 -1.30 -18.39 17.10
N CYS A 191 -2.03 -18.02 16.06
CA CYS A 191 -2.28 -16.62 15.72
C CYS A 191 -3.64 -16.48 15.03
N TRP A 192 -4.10 -15.24 14.85
CA TRP A 192 -5.31 -14.93 14.08
C TRP A 192 -4.90 -14.11 12.87
N LYS A 193 -5.13 -14.65 11.68
CA LYS A 193 -5.08 -13.88 10.44
C LYS A 193 -6.32 -13.00 10.39
N LEU A 194 -6.13 -11.72 10.11
CA LEU A 194 -7.20 -10.76 9.93
C LEU A 194 -7.31 -10.40 8.44
N THR A 195 -8.54 -10.22 7.98
CA THR A 195 -8.82 -9.77 6.61
C THR A 195 -9.79 -8.61 6.69
N LEU A 196 -9.54 -7.54 5.94
CA LEU A 196 -10.40 -6.38 5.85
C LEU A 196 -11.54 -6.61 4.85
N GLN A 197 -12.74 -6.23 5.24
CA GLN A 197 -13.93 -6.22 4.40
C GLN A 197 -14.47 -4.81 4.28
N PRO A 198 -14.29 -4.17 3.12
CA PRO A 198 -14.72 -2.78 2.92
C PRO A 198 -16.21 -2.60 2.64
N GLU A 199 -16.97 -3.69 2.57
CA GLU A 199 -18.37 -3.68 2.15
C GLU A 199 -19.31 -3.47 3.35
N GLY A 200 -20.11 -2.41 3.28
CA GLY A 200 -21.14 -2.07 4.27
C GLY A 200 -20.62 -1.18 5.42
N PRO A 201 -21.54 -0.54 6.14
CA PRO A 201 -21.19 0.26 7.30
C PRO A 201 -20.81 -0.64 8.48
N CYS A 202 -19.74 -0.28 9.18
CA CYS A 202 -19.37 -0.94 10.41
C CYS A 202 -20.22 -0.45 11.58
N GLY A 203 -20.67 -1.38 12.41
CA GLY A 203 -21.32 -1.09 13.67
C GLY A 203 -20.36 -0.46 14.70
N LEU A 204 -20.94 0.12 15.75
CA LEU A 204 -20.18 0.76 16.82
C LEU A 204 -19.27 -0.24 17.56
N LEU A 205 -19.73 -1.47 17.72
CA LEU A 205 -19.01 -2.53 18.44
C LEU A 205 -18.26 -3.50 17.50
N ASP A 206 -18.25 -3.26 16.21
CA ASP A 206 -17.55 -4.15 15.27
C ASP A 206 -16.04 -3.99 15.37
N SER A 207 -15.34 -5.09 15.12
CA SER A 207 -13.91 -5.08 14.88
C SER A 207 -13.63 -4.43 13.53
N LYS A 208 -12.85 -3.36 13.49
CA LYS A 208 -12.66 -2.54 12.28
C LYS A 208 -11.39 -1.70 12.30
N VAL A 209 -11.02 -1.17 11.14
CA VAL A 209 -10.08 -0.06 10.99
C VAL A 209 -10.86 1.23 10.75
N GLY A 210 -10.39 2.33 11.34
CA GLY A 210 -10.96 3.66 11.17
C GLY A 210 -12.42 3.80 11.59
N GLY A 211 -13.07 4.80 11.03
CA GLY A 211 -14.46 5.13 11.37
C GLY A 211 -14.64 5.72 12.76
N LEU A 212 -15.89 5.79 13.18
CA LEU A 212 -16.24 6.31 14.50
C LEU A 212 -15.99 5.23 15.57
N PRO A 213 -15.13 5.48 16.59
CA PRO A 213 -14.85 4.50 17.64
C PRO A 213 -16.05 4.26 18.56
N TYR A 214 -16.13 3.07 19.15
CA TYR A 214 -16.83 2.93 20.43
C TYR A 214 -16.11 3.78 21.46
N TRP A 215 -16.87 4.49 22.33
CA TRP A 215 -16.29 5.18 23.48
C TRP A 215 -17.30 5.32 24.61
N ASP A 216 -16.89 5.01 25.84
CA ASP A 216 -17.69 5.30 27.02
C ASP A 216 -17.60 6.81 27.33
N PRO A 217 -18.72 7.57 27.27
CA PRO A 217 -18.71 9.01 27.52
C PRO A 217 -18.26 9.38 28.94
N ALA A 218 -18.28 8.45 29.87
CA ALA A 218 -17.80 8.67 31.24
C ALA A 218 -16.26 8.67 31.35
N LEU A 219 -15.55 8.21 30.32
CA LEU A 219 -14.10 8.13 30.30
C LEU A 219 -13.48 9.32 29.52
N PRO A 220 -12.30 9.81 29.94
CA PRO A 220 -11.58 10.82 29.16
C PRO A 220 -11.12 10.23 27.82
N TYR A 221 -11.45 10.89 26.73
CA TYR A 221 -11.02 10.45 25.39
C TYR A 221 -9.51 10.62 25.19
N PRO A 222 -8.84 9.71 24.48
CA PRO A 222 -7.41 9.79 24.19
C PRO A 222 -7.02 11.08 23.48
N THR A 223 -6.01 11.76 24.00
CA THR A 223 -5.44 12.96 23.40
C THR A 223 -3.94 12.81 23.22
N ASP A 224 -3.41 13.44 22.17
CA ASP A 224 -1.97 13.53 21.91
C ASP A 224 -1.25 14.48 22.88
N SER A 225 0.04 14.66 22.69
CA SER A 225 0.87 15.56 23.53
C SER A 225 0.53 17.03 23.42
N GLN A 226 -0.27 17.43 22.43
CA GLN A 226 -0.74 18.79 22.22
C GLN A 226 -2.17 19.00 22.73
N GLY A 227 -2.84 17.93 23.16
CA GLY A 227 -4.21 17.95 23.65
C GLY A 227 -5.26 17.74 22.56
N ASN A 228 -4.88 17.42 21.33
CA ASN A 228 -5.82 17.09 20.27
C ASN A 228 -6.38 15.68 20.46
N LYS A 229 -7.65 15.45 20.16
CA LYS A 229 -8.26 14.12 20.17
C LYS A 229 -7.55 13.23 19.14
N MET A 230 -7.17 12.02 19.53
CA MET A 230 -6.54 11.03 18.64
C MET A 230 -7.57 10.39 17.72
N THR A 231 -7.12 9.88 16.58
CA THR A 231 -7.95 9.16 15.61
C THR A 231 -7.89 7.65 15.87
N LEU A 232 -9.01 6.96 15.69
CA LEU A 232 -9.04 5.50 15.75
C LEU A 232 -8.25 4.92 14.58
N LEU A 233 -7.20 4.16 14.87
CA LEU A 233 -6.52 3.31 13.90
C LEU A 233 -7.30 2.01 13.69
N ALA A 234 -7.55 1.28 14.79
CA ALA A 234 -8.29 0.03 14.78
C ALA A 234 -8.98 -0.23 16.11
N GLN A 235 -10.09 -0.96 16.08
CA GLN A 235 -10.69 -1.56 17.26
C GLN A 235 -10.98 -3.05 17.03
N LEU A 236 -10.80 -3.84 18.07
CA LEU A 236 -10.86 -5.30 18.05
C LEU A 236 -11.82 -5.78 19.14
N ASN A 237 -12.96 -6.28 18.75
CA ASN A 237 -13.91 -6.92 19.66
C ASN A 237 -13.56 -8.41 19.76
N PHE A 238 -12.94 -8.80 20.86
CA PHE A 238 -12.42 -10.16 21.04
C PHE A 238 -13.50 -11.23 21.00
N ALA A 239 -14.71 -10.94 21.48
CA ALA A 239 -15.83 -11.88 21.38
C ALA A 239 -16.24 -12.13 19.91
N GLN A 240 -16.24 -11.07 19.08
CA GLN A 240 -16.54 -11.17 17.66
C GLN A 240 -15.44 -11.92 16.90
N LEU A 241 -14.17 -11.68 17.24
CA LEU A 241 -13.03 -12.31 16.59
C LEU A 241 -12.78 -13.76 17.05
N GLY A 242 -13.48 -14.23 18.08
CA GLY A 242 -13.33 -15.59 18.60
C GLY A 242 -11.95 -15.89 19.17
N THR A 243 -11.34 -14.90 19.84
CA THR A 243 -10.00 -15.04 20.43
C THR A 243 -10.00 -15.90 21.69
N GLU A 244 -8.82 -16.42 22.02
CA GLU A 244 -8.57 -17.22 23.24
C GLU A 244 -7.18 -16.90 23.80
N ASP A 245 -6.89 -17.44 24.97
CA ASP A 245 -5.60 -17.22 25.64
C ASP A 245 -4.39 -17.37 24.68
N PRO A 246 -3.43 -16.45 24.74
CA PRO A 246 -3.23 -15.38 25.74
C PRO A 246 -4.06 -14.11 25.52
N LEU A 247 -4.79 -13.97 24.41
CA LEU A 247 -5.70 -12.84 24.17
C LEU A 247 -6.94 -12.92 25.07
N PRO A 248 -7.59 -11.79 25.39
CA PRO A 248 -8.91 -11.79 26.01
C PRO A 248 -9.92 -12.55 25.15
N ARG A 249 -10.91 -13.19 25.78
CA ARG A 249 -12.05 -13.85 25.08
C ARG A 249 -13.22 -12.91 24.85
N ALA A 250 -13.21 -11.76 25.50
CA ALA A 250 -14.22 -10.71 25.40
C ALA A 250 -13.60 -9.35 25.67
N GLY A 251 -14.39 -8.29 25.54
CA GLY A 251 -13.92 -6.92 25.65
C GLY A 251 -13.46 -6.37 24.30
N MET A 252 -13.11 -5.10 24.30
CA MET A 252 -12.68 -4.36 23.11
C MET A 252 -11.32 -3.72 23.36
N LEU A 253 -10.40 -3.96 22.46
CA LEU A 253 -9.10 -3.31 22.43
C LEU A 253 -9.06 -2.31 21.28
N GLN A 254 -8.66 -1.08 21.58
CA GLN A 254 -8.62 0.01 20.62
C GLN A 254 -7.20 0.57 20.53
N PHE A 255 -6.83 0.95 19.32
CA PHE A 255 -5.56 1.58 18.97
C PHE A 255 -5.85 2.95 18.40
N PHE A 256 -5.32 3.98 19.03
CA PHE A 256 -5.46 5.38 18.62
C PHE A 256 -4.10 5.94 18.27
N ILE A 257 -4.06 6.84 17.28
CA ILE A 257 -2.85 7.53 16.84
C ILE A 257 -3.08 9.04 16.80
N GLY A 258 -2.02 9.80 17.05
CA GLY A 258 -1.98 11.25 16.85
C GLY A 258 -2.09 11.61 15.37
N GLN A 259 -2.46 12.86 15.12
CA GLN A 259 -2.73 13.40 13.78
C GLN A 259 -1.48 14.08 13.18
N ASP A 260 -0.32 13.50 13.41
CA ASP A 260 0.94 13.99 12.85
C ASP A 260 1.40 13.12 11.67
N ASP A 261 2.36 13.60 10.91
CA ASP A 261 2.93 12.91 9.74
C ASP A 261 3.74 11.65 10.09
N GLY A 262 4.04 11.46 11.38
CA GLY A 262 4.63 10.25 11.94
C GLY A 262 3.58 9.21 12.38
N PHE A 263 2.28 9.46 12.19
CA PHE A 263 1.19 8.59 12.66
C PHE A 263 1.29 8.26 14.16
N GLY A 264 1.71 9.25 14.96
CA GLY A 264 1.81 9.13 16.41
C GLY A 264 3.04 8.37 16.93
N ILE A 265 4.00 7.98 16.10
CA ILE A 265 5.23 7.35 16.58
C ILE A 265 6.18 8.38 17.21
N ASP A 266 6.82 7.99 18.29
CA ASP A 266 7.99 8.68 18.85
C ASP A 266 9.19 7.75 18.64
N PHE A 267 10.04 8.03 17.63
CA PHE A 267 11.19 7.19 17.27
C PHE A 267 12.23 7.08 18.37
N ASP A 268 12.31 8.06 19.27
CA ASP A 268 13.24 8.03 20.42
C ASP A 268 12.69 7.21 21.59
N GLN A 269 11.36 7.15 21.72
CA GLN A 269 10.65 6.50 22.84
C GLN A 269 9.36 5.80 22.33
N PRO A 270 9.51 4.76 21.48
CA PRO A 270 8.38 4.12 20.80
C PRO A 270 7.44 3.33 21.71
N ASP A 271 7.79 3.17 23.00
CA ASP A 271 6.97 2.52 24.02
C ASP A 271 6.20 3.51 24.93
N ARG A 272 6.40 4.81 24.70
CA ARG A 272 5.61 5.83 25.41
C ARG A 272 4.34 6.15 24.67
N GLN A 273 3.22 5.74 25.24
CA GLN A 273 1.88 6.04 24.72
C GLN A 273 1.52 7.55 24.88
N LYS A 274 2.30 8.41 24.22
CA LYS A 274 2.14 9.85 24.28
C LYS A 274 1.35 10.39 23.08
N ASN A 275 1.71 9.97 21.87
CA ASN A 275 1.04 10.33 20.64
C ASN A 275 0.37 9.12 19.97
N PHE A 276 0.39 7.96 20.62
CA PHE A 276 -0.49 6.85 20.36
C PHE A 276 -1.09 6.37 21.69
N ARG A 277 -2.18 5.62 21.62
CA ARG A 277 -2.82 5.06 22.83
C ARG A 277 -3.46 3.71 22.53
N VAL A 278 -3.26 2.77 23.42
CA VAL A 278 -3.98 1.50 23.42
C VAL A 278 -4.93 1.47 24.61
N VAL A 279 -6.21 1.24 24.35
CA VAL A 279 -7.26 1.26 25.39
C VAL A 279 -8.01 -0.05 25.38
N TYR A 280 -8.18 -0.67 26.54
CA TYR A 280 -8.96 -1.89 26.68
C TYR A 280 -10.23 -1.64 27.50
N HIS A 281 -11.37 -1.97 26.89
CA HIS A 281 -12.68 -1.95 27.53
C HIS A 281 -13.07 -3.41 27.84
N PRO A 282 -12.99 -3.87 29.11
CA PRO A 282 -13.31 -5.27 29.44
C PRO A 282 -14.78 -5.62 29.16
N GLU A 283 -15.68 -4.69 29.37
CA GLU A 283 -17.11 -4.83 29.22
C GLU A 283 -17.68 -3.62 28.47
N PRO A 284 -17.59 -3.58 27.12
CA PRO A 284 -18.14 -2.49 26.35
C PRO A 284 -19.68 -2.44 26.48
N ASP A 285 -20.24 -1.24 26.75
CA ASP A 285 -21.67 -1.05 26.91
C ASP A 285 -22.39 -1.16 25.55
N SER A 286 -23.13 -2.24 25.39
CA SER A 286 -23.92 -2.48 24.18
C SER A 286 -25.20 -1.62 24.08
N ALA A 287 -25.56 -0.88 25.13
CA ALA A 287 -26.71 0.02 25.12
C ALA A 287 -26.36 1.41 24.57
N LEU A 288 -25.09 1.75 24.41
CA LEU A 288 -24.67 2.99 23.80
C LEU A 288 -25.13 3.08 22.36
N THR A 289 -25.74 4.21 22.00
CA THR A 289 -26.25 4.45 20.64
C THR A 289 -25.26 5.24 19.80
N LEU A 290 -25.41 5.13 18.49
CA LEU A 290 -24.58 5.88 17.55
C LEU A 290 -24.72 7.39 17.77
N GLU A 291 -25.94 7.89 18.05
CA GLU A 291 -26.20 9.31 18.31
C GLU A 291 -25.45 9.81 19.54
N GLN A 292 -25.36 8.98 20.60
CA GLN A 292 -24.60 9.35 21.80
C GLN A 292 -23.11 9.51 21.51
N ILE A 293 -22.57 8.64 20.68
CA ILE A 293 -21.14 8.72 20.30
C ILE A 293 -20.89 9.86 19.32
N GLN A 294 -21.78 10.09 18.35
CA GLN A 294 -21.69 11.23 17.43
C GLN A 294 -21.72 12.58 18.17
N ALA A 295 -22.50 12.67 19.27
CA ALA A 295 -22.52 13.86 20.11
C ALA A 295 -21.20 14.19 20.82
N LEU A 296 -20.24 13.26 20.85
CA LEU A 296 -18.89 13.49 21.39
C LEU A 296 -17.97 14.20 20.40
N GLU A 297 -18.39 14.35 19.13
CA GLU A 297 -17.60 14.98 18.06
C GLU A 297 -16.17 14.40 17.99
N LEU A 298 -16.08 13.08 17.87
CA LEU A 298 -14.80 12.36 17.79
C LEU A 298 -14.25 12.41 16.38
N PRO A 299 -12.92 12.57 16.21
CA PRO A 299 -12.31 12.60 14.89
C PRO A 299 -12.46 11.24 14.18
N THR A 300 -12.62 11.27 12.87
CA THR A 300 -12.68 10.08 12.03
C THR A 300 -11.61 10.15 10.92
N HIS A 301 -11.31 9.04 10.28
CA HIS A 301 -10.31 8.95 9.21
C HIS A 301 -10.67 9.75 7.93
N VAL A 302 -11.89 10.25 7.80
CA VAL A 302 -12.36 10.98 6.59
C VAL A 302 -12.22 12.50 6.69
N GLU A 303 -11.72 13.03 7.77
CA GLU A 303 -11.50 14.46 7.91
C GLU A 303 -10.28 14.91 7.09
N ALA A 304 -10.44 15.94 6.26
CA ALA A 304 -9.53 16.32 5.20
C ALA A 304 -8.09 16.69 5.64
N ASP A 305 -7.89 17.01 6.91
CA ASP A 305 -6.61 17.47 7.46
C ASP A 305 -5.92 16.43 8.35
N LEU A 306 -6.46 15.18 8.41
CA LEU A 306 -5.90 14.13 9.27
C LEU A 306 -4.86 13.28 8.57
N CYS A 307 -3.66 13.21 9.15
CA CYS A 307 -2.67 12.21 8.80
C CYS A 307 -3.03 10.88 9.47
N THR A 308 -3.48 9.91 8.69
CA THR A 308 -3.78 8.54 9.16
C THR A 308 -3.47 7.53 8.05
N PRO A 309 -2.96 6.34 8.38
CA PRO A 309 -2.78 5.29 7.39
C PRO A 309 -4.12 4.67 6.93
N VAL A 310 -5.22 4.91 7.64
CA VAL A 310 -6.54 4.38 7.27
C VAL A 310 -7.19 5.29 6.24
N ILE A 311 -7.43 4.75 5.05
CA ILE A 311 -8.07 5.46 3.93
C ILE A 311 -9.58 5.20 3.89
N ARG A 312 -10.00 3.98 4.26
CA ARG A 312 -11.41 3.58 4.28
C ARG A 312 -11.71 2.75 5.53
N GLU A 313 -12.87 2.98 6.13
CA GLU A 313 -13.40 2.12 7.17
C GLU A 313 -13.65 0.73 6.59
N ALA A 314 -13.20 -0.31 7.30
CA ALA A 314 -13.42 -1.69 6.91
C ALA A 314 -13.50 -2.60 8.14
N ALA A 315 -14.40 -3.58 8.11
CA ALA A 315 -14.54 -4.56 9.17
C ALA A 315 -13.45 -5.63 9.10
N PHE A 316 -13.03 -6.16 10.26
CA PHE A 316 -12.17 -7.33 10.33
C PHE A 316 -12.96 -8.63 10.39
N ILE A 317 -12.52 -9.59 9.58
CA ILE A 317 -12.79 -11.00 9.78
C ILE A 317 -11.53 -11.67 10.30
N ALA A 318 -11.67 -12.55 11.30
CA ALA A 318 -10.57 -13.28 11.90
C ALA A 318 -10.66 -14.78 11.56
N GLU A 319 -9.52 -15.35 11.23
CA GLU A 319 -9.34 -16.79 11.05
C GLU A 319 -8.21 -17.25 11.99
N LYS A 320 -8.53 -18.18 12.90
CA LYS A 320 -7.52 -18.79 13.74
C LYS A 320 -6.63 -19.71 12.89
N THR A 321 -5.34 -19.53 12.99
CA THR A 321 -4.33 -20.26 12.23
C THR A 321 -3.07 -20.46 13.06
N VAL A 322 -1.99 -20.92 12.43
CA VAL A 322 -0.65 -21.00 13.02
C VAL A 322 0.29 -20.06 12.30
N GLY A 323 1.15 -19.42 13.06
CA GLY A 323 2.22 -18.57 12.56
C GLY A 323 3.60 -19.22 12.74
N TYR A 324 4.51 -18.88 11.85
CA TYR A 324 5.90 -19.30 11.88
C TYR A 324 6.80 -18.07 11.86
N MET A 325 7.97 -18.15 12.53
CA MET A 325 8.90 -17.03 12.54
C MET A 325 9.46 -16.79 11.13
N GLY A 326 9.33 -15.55 10.67
CA GLY A 326 9.88 -15.11 9.40
C GLY A 326 11.21 -14.36 9.56
N PRO A 327 11.91 -14.10 8.45
CA PRO A 327 13.22 -13.44 8.44
C PRO A 327 13.25 -12.03 9.05
N GLY A 328 12.10 -11.37 9.16
CA GLY A 328 11.99 -10.04 9.75
C GLY A 328 12.04 -10.00 11.27
N ASP A 329 11.89 -11.12 12.00
CA ASP A 329 11.93 -11.15 13.46
C ASP A 329 13.39 -11.08 13.95
N CYS A 330 13.69 -10.23 14.93
CA CYS A 330 15.04 -10.02 15.48
C CYS A 330 15.74 -11.29 15.99
N ARG A 331 14.98 -12.35 16.29
CA ARG A 331 15.50 -13.66 16.77
C ARG A 331 15.80 -14.64 15.62
N PHE A 332 15.44 -14.28 14.39
CA PHE A 332 15.41 -15.21 13.28
C PHE A 332 16.79 -15.71 12.85
N GLU A 333 17.80 -14.84 12.81
CA GLU A 333 19.14 -15.24 12.36
C GLU A 333 19.76 -16.36 13.21
N ALA A 334 19.59 -16.27 14.53
CA ALA A 334 20.06 -17.31 15.45
C ALA A 334 19.33 -18.63 15.21
N LEU A 335 18.00 -18.58 15.10
CA LEU A 335 17.14 -19.71 14.79
C LEU A 335 17.51 -20.37 13.45
N PHE A 336 17.75 -19.58 12.41
CA PHE A 336 18.11 -20.06 11.08
C PHE A 336 19.42 -20.87 11.10
N ARG A 337 20.47 -20.35 11.77
CA ARG A 337 21.74 -21.04 11.92
C ARG A 337 21.57 -22.39 12.64
N GLU A 338 20.76 -22.42 13.69
CA GLU A 338 20.44 -23.64 14.41
C GLU A 338 19.65 -24.63 13.56
N ALA A 339 18.68 -24.16 12.77
CA ALA A 339 17.90 -25.02 11.87
C ALA A 339 18.78 -25.63 10.77
N VAL A 340 19.67 -24.85 10.16
CA VAL A 340 20.63 -25.34 9.19
C VAL A 340 21.53 -26.42 9.83
N ARG A 341 22.10 -26.13 11.01
CA ARG A 341 22.96 -27.10 11.70
C ARG A 341 22.21 -28.41 12.04
N ALA A 342 20.95 -28.29 12.47
CA ALA A 342 20.15 -29.48 12.80
C ALA A 342 19.85 -30.35 11.58
N VAL A 343 19.60 -29.74 10.42
CA VAL A 343 19.23 -30.47 9.19
C VAL A 343 20.45 -30.99 8.43
N THR A 344 21.53 -30.21 8.36
CA THR A 344 22.65 -30.50 7.46
C THR A 344 23.93 -30.91 8.21
N GLY A 345 24.04 -30.59 9.49
CA GLY A 345 25.27 -30.68 10.27
C GLY A 345 26.29 -29.55 9.97
N GLU A 346 25.98 -28.66 9.06
CA GLU A 346 26.83 -27.53 8.67
C GLU A 346 26.86 -26.43 9.73
N ASP A 347 28.02 -25.85 9.99
CA ASP A 347 28.17 -24.58 10.66
C ASP A 347 28.34 -23.48 9.62
N ILE A 348 27.36 -22.61 9.48
CA ILE A 348 27.36 -21.59 8.43
C ILE A 348 27.98 -20.26 8.88
N GLY A 349 28.51 -20.19 10.12
CA GLY A 349 29.09 -18.98 10.69
C GLY A 349 28.06 -17.85 10.74
N ASP A 350 28.42 -16.65 10.26
CA ASP A 350 27.55 -15.47 10.25
C ASP A 350 26.71 -15.31 8.99
N LYS A 351 26.62 -16.35 8.14
CA LYS A 351 25.77 -16.27 6.95
C LYS A 351 24.31 -16.26 7.34
N ASN A 352 23.56 -15.34 6.70
CA ASN A 352 22.12 -15.34 6.73
C ASN A 352 21.52 -16.20 5.59
N GLU A 353 20.21 -16.31 5.54
CA GLU A 353 19.49 -17.09 4.53
C GLU A 353 19.71 -16.57 3.11
N TYR A 354 19.87 -15.25 2.95
CA TYR A 354 20.14 -14.64 1.64
C TYR A 354 21.49 -15.09 1.05
N GLN A 355 22.49 -15.24 1.91
CA GLN A 355 23.85 -15.68 1.53
C GLN A 355 23.97 -17.20 1.42
N TYR A 356 23.11 -17.95 2.12
CA TYR A 356 23.15 -19.39 2.21
C TYR A 356 22.42 -20.09 1.05
N PHE A 357 21.24 -19.57 0.68
CA PHE A 357 20.40 -20.16 -0.36
C PHE A 357 20.69 -19.57 -1.75
N ASP A 358 20.57 -20.42 -2.78
CA ASP A 358 20.42 -19.93 -4.14
C ASP A 358 19.06 -19.24 -4.35
N LYS A 359 18.81 -18.71 -5.55
CA LYS A 359 17.58 -17.96 -5.81
C LYS A 359 16.31 -18.80 -5.65
N ALA A 360 16.31 -20.06 -6.10
CA ALA A 360 15.12 -20.91 -6.06
C ALA A 360 14.77 -21.30 -4.62
N ASP A 361 15.77 -21.71 -3.86
CA ASP A 361 15.63 -22.05 -2.44
C ASP A 361 15.19 -20.83 -1.62
N ARG A 362 15.75 -19.67 -1.92
CA ARG A 362 15.42 -18.41 -1.26
C ARG A 362 14.00 -17.94 -1.57
N ASP A 363 13.58 -17.98 -2.84
CA ASP A 363 12.20 -17.61 -3.22
C ASP A 363 11.19 -18.51 -2.48
N TYR A 364 11.46 -19.82 -2.42
CA TYR A 364 10.66 -20.77 -1.65
C TYR A 364 10.65 -20.45 -0.16
N PHE A 365 11.81 -20.17 0.41
CA PHE A 365 11.98 -19.86 1.82
C PHE A 365 11.17 -18.65 2.25
N TYR A 366 11.26 -17.52 1.52
CA TYR A 366 10.50 -16.32 1.80
C TYR A 366 8.98 -16.50 1.60
N ASP A 367 8.58 -17.28 0.58
CA ASP A 367 7.17 -17.62 0.36
C ASP A 367 6.59 -18.41 1.55
N GLN A 368 7.34 -19.38 2.04
CA GLN A 368 6.87 -20.28 3.10
C GLN A 368 6.89 -19.68 4.51
N LEU A 369 7.68 -18.65 4.75
CA LEU A 369 7.86 -18.00 6.06
C LEU A 369 7.41 -16.52 6.04
N SER A 370 6.61 -16.12 5.05
CA SER A 370 6.04 -14.78 4.99
C SER A 370 5.14 -14.51 6.19
N THR A 371 5.38 -13.36 6.81
CA THR A 371 4.57 -12.87 7.92
C THR A 371 3.79 -11.59 7.56
N ALA A 372 3.67 -11.26 6.28
CA ALA A 372 2.88 -10.14 5.80
C ALA A 372 1.36 -10.32 6.05
N GLY A 373 0.62 -9.22 5.99
CA GLY A 373 -0.82 -9.16 6.23
C GLY A 373 -1.18 -8.82 7.67
N HIS A 374 -2.48 -8.58 7.93
CA HIS A 374 -2.96 -8.21 9.26
C HIS A 374 -3.07 -9.43 10.16
N ARG A 375 -2.72 -9.27 11.45
CA ARG A 375 -2.79 -10.39 12.41
C ARG A 375 -2.83 -9.97 13.87
N LEU A 376 -3.29 -10.89 14.70
CA LEU A 376 -3.11 -10.88 16.14
C LEU A 376 -2.19 -12.03 16.52
N LEU A 377 -1.19 -11.76 17.35
CA LEU A 377 -0.13 -12.71 17.71
C LEU A 377 0.65 -13.21 16.49
N GLY A 378 1.40 -14.30 16.66
CA GLY A 378 2.31 -14.80 15.62
C GLY A 378 3.62 -14.02 15.62
N TYR A 379 4.16 -13.82 14.43
CA TYR A 379 5.44 -13.13 14.22
C TYR A 379 5.25 -11.92 13.32
N PRO A 380 6.04 -10.85 13.54
CA PRO A 380 5.89 -9.60 12.80
C PRO A 380 6.45 -9.69 11.38
N PHE A 381 5.92 -8.79 10.55
CA PHE A 381 6.49 -8.40 9.27
C PHE A 381 7.02 -6.95 9.39
N PHE A 382 8.12 -6.68 8.72
CA PHE A 382 8.70 -5.35 8.57
C PHE A 382 9.12 -5.14 7.13
N THR A 383 9.07 -3.90 6.66
CA THR A 383 9.65 -3.50 5.38
C THR A 383 11.12 -3.12 5.52
N GLN A 384 11.54 -2.71 6.72
CA GLN A 384 12.92 -2.32 7.03
C GLN A 384 13.56 -3.30 8.03
N TYR A 385 13.34 -3.13 9.33
CA TYR A 385 13.94 -3.97 10.36
C TYR A 385 13.10 -4.01 11.65
N ASP A 386 13.30 -5.04 12.44
CA ASP A 386 12.70 -5.18 13.76
C ASP A 386 13.42 -4.28 14.78
N PRO A 387 12.74 -3.29 15.38
CA PRO A 387 13.35 -2.40 16.36
C PRO A 387 13.54 -3.04 17.73
N ARG A 388 13.06 -4.27 17.94
CA ARG A 388 13.15 -4.96 19.24
C ARG A 388 14.52 -5.59 19.45
N GLU A 389 14.92 -5.71 20.69
CA GLU A 389 16.03 -6.56 21.10
C GLU A 389 15.52 -8.01 21.26
N PRO A 390 16.31 -9.04 20.85
CA PRO A 390 15.90 -10.46 20.94
C PRO A 390 15.45 -10.91 22.33
N GLU A 391 16.06 -10.39 23.38
CA GLU A 391 15.76 -10.67 24.79
C GLU A 391 15.03 -9.50 25.47
N GLY A 392 14.51 -8.56 24.69
CA GLY A 392 13.82 -7.38 25.20
C GLY A 392 12.44 -7.69 25.79
N PRO A 393 11.85 -6.71 26.47
CA PRO A 393 10.58 -6.91 27.19
C PRO A 393 9.36 -7.05 26.27
N TYR A 394 9.47 -6.67 24.99
CA TYR A 394 8.37 -6.70 24.02
C TYR A 394 8.43 -7.96 23.15
N ASP A 395 8.25 -9.10 23.77
CA ASP A 395 8.46 -10.43 23.20
C ASP A 395 7.30 -10.95 22.33
N THR A 396 6.14 -10.31 22.41
CA THR A 396 4.89 -10.77 21.80
C THR A 396 4.32 -9.71 20.85
N LEU A 397 4.08 -10.08 19.59
CA LEU A 397 3.28 -9.27 18.67
C LEU A 397 1.83 -9.27 19.18
N LEU A 398 1.29 -8.11 19.52
CA LEU A 398 -0.11 -7.95 19.92
C LEU A 398 -1.00 -7.81 18.70
N PHE A 399 -0.64 -6.88 17.81
CA PHE A 399 -1.40 -6.56 16.60
C PHE A 399 -0.47 -6.05 15.49
N GLN A 400 -0.71 -6.51 14.29
CA GLN A 400 -0.10 -6.01 13.05
C GLN A 400 -1.18 -5.54 12.11
N LEU A 401 -1.02 -4.32 11.62
CA LEU A 401 -1.85 -3.73 10.58
C LEU A 401 -0.95 -3.42 9.37
N ASP A 402 -1.10 -4.18 8.32
CA ASP A 402 -0.34 -4.03 7.08
C ASP A 402 -1.03 -3.02 6.14
N SER A 403 -0.32 -2.51 5.15
CA SER A 403 -0.96 -1.83 4.03
C SER A 403 -1.82 -2.81 3.25
N ASP A 404 -3.04 -2.41 2.90
CA ASP A 404 -3.99 -3.28 2.21
C ASP A 404 -4.86 -2.49 1.24
N MET A 405 -5.30 -3.18 0.20
CA MET A 405 -6.06 -2.62 -0.90
C MET A 405 -7.26 -3.52 -1.22
N ALA A 406 -8.41 -2.90 -1.41
CA ALA A 406 -9.63 -3.60 -1.78
C ALA A 406 -9.56 -4.17 -3.22
N GLU A 407 -10.51 -5.05 -3.56
CA GLU A 407 -10.64 -5.62 -4.92
C GLU A 407 -10.82 -4.52 -6.00
N ASP A 408 -11.42 -3.39 -5.64
CA ASP A 408 -11.57 -2.21 -6.52
C ASP A 408 -10.26 -1.44 -6.74
N ARG A 409 -9.13 -1.95 -6.26
CA ARG A 409 -7.78 -1.36 -6.32
C ARG A 409 -7.66 -0.01 -5.62
N LYS A 410 -8.49 0.26 -4.63
CA LYS A 410 -8.36 1.42 -3.75
C LYS A 410 -7.80 1.00 -2.41
N ASP A 411 -6.90 1.79 -1.90
CA ASP A 411 -6.29 1.51 -0.61
C ASP A 411 -7.35 1.54 0.51
N LEU A 412 -7.24 0.59 1.41
CA LEU A 412 -7.97 0.53 2.69
C LEU A 412 -7.08 1.08 3.79
N VAL A 413 -5.85 0.64 3.82
CA VAL A 413 -4.80 1.06 4.74
C VAL A 413 -3.52 1.28 3.95
N LEU A 414 -2.83 2.39 4.16
CA LEU A 414 -1.57 2.70 3.50
C LEU A 414 -0.59 3.36 4.48
N TRP A 415 0.42 2.63 4.90
CA TRP A 415 1.52 3.12 5.71
C TRP A 415 2.63 3.64 4.80
N GLY A 416 2.78 4.97 4.71
CA GLY A 416 3.76 5.55 3.79
C GLY A 416 3.57 5.07 2.35
N ASP A 417 4.57 4.36 1.80
CA ASP A 417 4.56 3.81 0.44
C ASP A 417 4.43 2.27 0.38
N CYS A 418 3.65 1.66 1.24
CA CYS A 418 3.36 0.23 1.42
C CYS A 418 4.06 -0.39 2.64
N GLY A 419 4.05 0.30 3.75
CA GLY A 419 4.60 -0.15 5.02
C GLY A 419 3.63 -0.95 5.88
N VAL A 420 4.02 -1.14 7.14
CA VAL A 420 3.30 -1.93 8.14
C VAL A 420 3.40 -1.30 9.52
N GLY A 421 2.30 -1.31 10.27
CA GLY A 421 2.27 -0.90 11.68
C GLY A 421 2.20 -2.10 12.61
N ASN A 422 3.06 -2.13 13.63
CA ASN A 422 3.20 -3.22 14.59
C ASN A 422 3.07 -2.70 16.04
N PHE A 423 2.33 -3.43 16.85
CA PHE A 423 2.18 -3.19 18.29
C PHE A 423 2.64 -4.43 19.06
N PHE A 424 3.61 -4.24 19.96
CA PHE A 424 4.18 -5.32 20.76
C PHE A 424 3.91 -5.13 22.23
N ILE A 425 3.78 -6.24 22.93
CA ILE A 425 3.52 -6.29 24.36
C ILE A 425 4.40 -7.35 25.03
N ASN A 426 4.63 -7.22 26.30
CA ASN A 426 5.16 -8.33 27.10
C ASN A 426 4.08 -9.39 27.31
N ARG A 427 4.43 -10.68 27.14
CA ARG A 427 3.47 -11.78 27.26
C ARG A 427 2.78 -11.84 28.62
N GLU A 428 3.51 -11.53 29.71
CA GLU A 428 2.92 -11.53 31.05
C GLU A 428 1.94 -10.37 31.25
N ASP A 429 2.23 -9.19 30.67
CA ASP A 429 1.32 -8.04 30.70
C ASP A 429 0.05 -8.38 29.92
N LEU A 430 0.16 -9.03 28.76
CA LEU A 430 -0.99 -9.49 27.99
C LEU A 430 -1.87 -10.46 28.80
N LEU A 431 -1.28 -11.41 29.49
CA LEU A 431 -2.01 -12.35 30.35
C LEU A 431 -2.73 -11.64 31.51
N ARG A 432 -2.16 -10.56 32.04
CA ARG A 432 -2.78 -9.72 33.08
C ARG A 432 -3.77 -8.71 32.54
N ARG A 433 -3.93 -8.60 31.20
CA ARG A 433 -4.74 -7.57 30.54
C ARG A 433 -4.23 -6.16 30.81
N ASP A 434 -2.93 -6.02 31.02
CA ASP A 434 -2.27 -4.73 31.22
C ASP A 434 -1.68 -4.23 29.90
N PHE A 435 -2.37 -3.30 29.26
CA PHE A 435 -1.98 -2.67 27.99
C PHE A 435 -1.28 -1.31 28.20
N SER A 436 -0.78 -1.04 29.40
CA SER A 436 -0.12 0.24 29.71
C SER A 436 1.28 0.35 29.10
N ARG A 437 1.94 -0.78 28.78
CA ARG A 437 3.27 -0.86 28.18
C ARG A 437 3.20 -1.53 26.83
N ILE A 438 3.17 -0.74 25.78
CA ILE A 438 3.13 -1.18 24.39
C ILE A 438 4.28 -0.53 23.64
N LEU A 439 5.02 -1.30 22.87
CA LEU A 439 5.93 -0.75 21.87
C LEU A 439 5.18 -0.66 20.54
N TYR A 440 5.14 0.54 19.99
CA TYR A 440 4.56 0.81 18.68
C TYR A 440 5.67 1.12 17.68
N ASN A 441 5.61 0.50 16.53
CA ASN A 441 6.48 0.79 15.40
C ASN A 441 5.70 0.72 14.10
N TRP A 442 6.04 1.59 13.15
CA TRP A 442 5.67 1.40 11.77
C TRP A 442 6.87 1.74 10.89
N ASP A 443 6.95 1.09 9.74
CA ASP A 443 7.98 1.33 8.75
C ASP A 443 7.41 1.23 7.33
N CYS A 444 8.10 1.79 6.35
CA CYS A 444 7.79 1.69 4.93
C CYS A 444 9.07 1.60 4.10
N SER A 445 8.96 1.28 2.80
CA SER A 445 10.13 1.11 1.89
C SER A 445 10.82 2.43 1.51
#